data_fb5896ba0e90d29d64dc301f69397b1a
#
_entry.id   fb5896ba0e90d29d64dc301f69397b1a
#
_cell.length_a   1.000
_cell.length_b   1.000
_cell.length_c   1.000
_cell.angle_alpha   90.00
_cell.angle_beta   90.00
_cell.angle_gamma   90.00
#
_symmetry.space_group_name_H-M   'P 1'
#
loop_
_entity.id
_entity.type
_entity.pdbx_description
1 polymer ?
#
loop_
_entity_poly.entity_id
_entity_poly.type
_entity_poly.pdbx_seq_one_letter_code
_entity_poly.pdbx_strand_id
1 'polypeptide(L)'
;MRKPSYWNKAKSILSKKDKVMKRLINSYKDGALVTRNDVFYSLCKSIIGQQISVAAANSVFSKFEKSCRGKISAKNVNKLSSQTLKRCGLSKQKVRGIKDLAKKTISKEFKPYLINKMNDEEAIGYLSNLRQIGRWS
;
A
#
# COMPACT_ATOMS: atom_id res chain seq x y z
N MET A 1 -7.84 3.76 -11.94
CA MET A 1 -7.69 4.45 -10.63
C MET A 1 -8.71 5.58 -10.58
N ARG A 2 -9.47 5.67 -9.51
CA ARG A 2 -10.50 6.71 -9.35
C ARG A 2 -10.17 7.56 -8.13
N LYS A 3 -10.44 8.88 -8.21
CA LYS A 3 -10.46 9.75 -7.03
C LYS A 3 -11.58 9.27 -6.08
N PRO A 4 -11.42 9.36 -4.74
CA PRO A 4 -12.53 9.12 -3.83
C PRO A 4 -13.71 10.03 -4.18
N SER A 5 -14.94 9.51 -4.08
CA SER A 5 -16.16 10.26 -4.46
C SER A 5 -16.33 11.57 -3.68
N TYR A 6 -15.85 11.59 -2.44
CA TYR A 6 -15.92 12.77 -1.56
C TYR A 6 -14.78 13.79 -1.79
N TRP A 7 -13.79 13.54 -2.65
CA TRP A 7 -12.57 14.34 -2.78
C TRP A 7 -12.85 15.82 -3.07
N ASN A 8 -13.68 16.10 -4.06
CA ASN A 8 -14.00 17.46 -4.42
C ASN A 8 -14.83 18.18 -3.34
N LYS A 9 -15.76 17.46 -2.70
CA LYS A 9 -16.55 17.98 -1.58
C LYS A 9 -15.65 18.32 -0.39
N ALA A 10 -14.71 17.45 -0.05
CA ALA A 10 -13.74 17.67 1.01
C ALA A 10 -12.87 18.92 0.72
N LYS A 11 -12.32 19.07 -0.50
CA LYS A 11 -11.56 20.26 -0.91
C LYS A 11 -12.40 21.56 -0.75
N SER A 12 -13.65 21.54 -1.15
CA SER A 12 -14.55 22.70 -1.01
C SER A 12 -14.79 23.07 0.45
N ILE A 13 -15.07 22.09 1.31
CA ILE A 13 -15.31 22.31 2.74
C ILE A 13 -14.05 22.86 3.42
N LEU A 14 -12.89 22.24 3.17
CA LEU A 14 -11.62 22.68 3.74
C LEU A 14 -11.25 24.09 3.31
N SER A 15 -11.44 24.42 2.03
CA SER A 15 -11.17 25.76 1.48
C SER A 15 -12.05 26.85 2.11
N LYS A 16 -13.28 26.50 2.53
CA LYS A 16 -14.19 27.45 3.21
C LYS A 16 -13.83 27.65 4.67
N LYS A 17 -13.37 26.58 5.34
CA LYS A 17 -13.11 26.60 6.79
C LYS A 17 -11.73 27.11 7.15
N ASP A 18 -10.74 26.99 6.27
CA ASP A 18 -9.35 27.29 6.58
C ASP A 18 -8.65 28.01 5.43
N LYS A 19 -8.11 29.19 5.70
CA LYS A 19 -7.41 30.04 4.70
C LYS A 19 -6.09 29.40 4.22
N VAL A 20 -5.38 28.70 5.11
CA VAL A 20 -4.12 28.01 4.77
C VAL A 20 -4.42 26.84 3.86
N MET A 21 -5.42 26.02 4.21
CA MET A 21 -5.88 24.92 3.37
C MET A 21 -6.37 25.40 2.00
N LYS A 22 -7.11 26.51 1.93
CA LYS A 22 -7.51 27.13 0.67
C LYS A 22 -6.32 27.45 -0.22
N ARG A 23 -5.27 28.06 0.35
CA ARG A 23 -4.03 28.39 -0.38
C ARG A 23 -3.32 27.14 -0.87
N LEU A 24 -3.15 26.14 -0.03
CA LEU A 24 -2.53 24.85 -0.41
C LEU A 24 -3.30 24.13 -1.51
N ILE A 25 -4.62 24.04 -1.38
CA ILE A 25 -5.49 23.40 -2.38
C ILE A 25 -5.38 24.11 -3.74
N ASN A 26 -5.29 25.44 -3.75
CA ASN A 26 -5.13 26.23 -4.96
C ASN A 26 -3.73 26.08 -5.58
N SER A 27 -2.69 25.89 -4.76
CA SER A 27 -1.32 25.68 -5.24
C SER A 27 -1.13 24.26 -5.82
N TYR A 28 -1.87 23.27 -5.33
CA TYR A 28 -1.76 21.87 -5.75
C TYR A 28 -3.06 21.35 -6.37
N LYS A 29 -3.56 22.07 -7.39
CA LYS A 29 -4.86 21.81 -8.02
C LYS A 29 -5.04 20.38 -8.53
N ASP A 30 -3.98 19.81 -9.10
CA ASP A 30 -4.00 18.48 -9.74
C ASP A 30 -3.71 17.35 -8.76
N GLY A 31 -3.31 17.66 -7.53
CA GLY A 31 -3.07 16.68 -6.48
C GLY A 31 -4.36 15.95 -6.09
N ALA A 32 -4.34 14.64 -6.12
CA ALA A 32 -5.44 13.83 -5.62
C ALA A 32 -4.95 12.47 -5.12
N LEU A 33 -5.59 11.96 -4.07
CA LEU A 33 -5.50 10.55 -3.76
C LEU A 33 -6.22 9.75 -4.83
N VAL A 34 -5.64 8.63 -5.22
CA VAL A 34 -6.27 7.70 -6.15
C VAL A 34 -6.40 6.33 -5.48
N THR A 35 -7.59 5.75 -5.60
CA THR A 35 -7.83 4.41 -5.09
C THR A 35 -7.26 3.37 -6.05
N ARG A 36 -6.68 2.33 -5.50
CA ARG A 36 -6.25 1.14 -6.23
C ARG A 36 -7.00 -0.05 -5.67
N ASN A 37 -7.72 -0.79 -6.53
CA ASN A 37 -8.56 -1.90 -6.10
C ASN A 37 -7.76 -3.21 -5.86
N ASP A 38 -6.43 -3.14 -5.78
CA ASP A 38 -5.57 -4.28 -5.48
C ASP A 38 -4.94 -4.11 -4.10
N VAL A 39 -5.56 -4.73 -3.11
CA VAL A 39 -5.13 -4.67 -1.71
C VAL A 39 -3.77 -5.35 -1.52
N PHE A 40 -3.54 -6.51 -2.13
CA PHE A 40 -2.28 -7.23 -2.02
C PHE A 40 -1.11 -6.39 -2.55
N TYR A 41 -1.28 -5.81 -3.73
CA TYR A 41 -0.30 -4.88 -4.31
C TYR A 41 -0.04 -3.68 -3.38
N SER A 42 -1.10 -3.07 -2.85
CA SER A 42 -1.00 -1.89 -1.99
C SER A 42 -0.25 -2.20 -0.70
N LEU A 43 -0.50 -3.36 -0.10
CA LEU A 43 0.22 -3.81 1.10
C LEU A 43 1.70 -4.11 0.82
N CYS A 44 2.01 -4.75 -0.30
CA CYS A 44 3.41 -4.94 -0.71
C CYS A 44 4.12 -3.59 -0.88
N LYS A 45 3.47 -2.62 -1.53
CA LYS A 45 4.02 -1.28 -1.73
C LYS A 45 4.23 -0.54 -0.41
N SER A 46 3.28 -0.66 0.53
CA SER A 46 3.39 -0.08 1.87
C SER A 46 4.57 -0.68 2.64
N ILE A 47 4.69 -2.00 2.70
CA ILE A 47 5.82 -2.67 3.39
C ILE A 47 7.17 -2.25 2.78
N ILE A 48 7.26 -2.20 1.45
CA ILE A 48 8.51 -1.81 0.77
C ILE A 48 8.89 -0.37 1.09
N GLY A 49 7.92 0.54 1.13
CA GLY A 49 8.15 1.98 1.34
C GLY A 49 8.45 2.40 2.77
N GLN A 50 8.28 1.52 3.76
CA GLN A 50 8.50 1.88 5.18
C GLN A 50 9.94 2.34 5.44
N GLN A 51 10.08 3.47 6.14
CA GLN A 51 11.36 4.02 6.63
C GLN A 51 12.45 4.25 5.58
N ILE A 52 12.08 4.47 4.34
CA ILE A 52 13.03 4.83 3.26
C ILE A 52 12.47 5.99 2.43
N SER A 53 13.33 6.66 1.67
CA SER A 53 12.90 7.75 0.79
C SER A 53 12.00 7.25 -0.33
N VAL A 54 11.19 8.14 -0.90
CA VAL A 54 10.32 7.84 -2.04
C VAL A 54 11.12 7.32 -3.23
N ALA A 55 12.28 7.93 -3.52
CA ALA A 55 13.15 7.51 -4.61
C ALA A 55 13.69 6.07 -4.39
N ALA A 56 14.14 5.76 -3.16
CA ALA A 56 14.59 4.42 -2.81
C ALA A 56 13.44 3.41 -2.89
N ALA A 57 12.26 3.76 -2.37
CA ALA A 57 11.08 2.90 -2.43
C ALA A 57 10.69 2.58 -3.88
N ASN A 58 10.69 3.55 -4.77
CA ASN A 58 10.38 3.34 -6.18
C ASN A 58 11.41 2.43 -6.87
N SER A 59 12.69 2.60 -6.57
CA SER A 59 13.77 1.74 -7.11
C SER A 59 13.61 0.28 -6.66
N VAL A 60 13.41 0.05 -5.35
CA VAL A 60 13.20 -1.28 -4.79
C VAL A 60 11.92 -1.91 -5.36
N PHE A 61 10.84 -1.15 -5.43
CA PHE A 61 9.56 -1.62 -5.93
C PHE A 61 9.63 -2.02 -7.41
N SER A 62 10.33 -1.26 -8.25
CA SER A 62 10.56 -1.60 -9.66
C SER A 62 11.30 -2.93 -9.82
N LYS A 63 12.34 -3.18 -9.03
CA LYS A 63 13.06 -4.46 -9.03
C LYS A 63 12.18 -5.61 -8.56
N PHE A 64 11.39 -5.38 -7.52
CA PHE A 64 10.42 -6.35 -7.00
C PHE A 64 9.37 -6.72 -8.06
N GLU A 65 8.78 -5.73 -8.73
CA GLU A 65 7.80 -5.94 -9.79
C GLU A 65 8.38 -6.75 -10.96
N LYS A 66 9.60 -6.41 -11.40
CA LYS A 66 10.33 -7.19 -12.43
C LYS A 66 10.54 -8.64 -11.99
N SER A 67 10.92 -8.87 -10.73
CA SER A 67 11.07 -10.23 -10.19
C SER A 67 9.76 -11.00 -10.16
N CYS A 68 8.63 -10.32 -10.04
CA CYS A 68 7.28 -10.88 -10.16
C CYS A 68 6.80 -11.02 -11.62
N ARG A 69 7.68 -10.85 -12.61
CA ARG A 69 7.36 -10.88 -14.06
C ARG A 69 6.28 -9.85 -14.43
N GLY A 70 6.35 -8.65 -13.85
CA GLY A 70 5.43 -7.53 -14.11
C GLY A 70 4.05 -7.65 -13.45
N LYS A 71 3.75 -8.77 -12.76
CA LYS A 71 2.47 -8.96 -12.06
C LYS A 71 2.67 -9.31 -10.60
N ILE A 72 2.45 -8.34 -9.72
CA ILE A 72 2.51 -8.54 -8.28
C ILE A 72 1.23 -9.23 -7.83
N SER A 73 1.34 -10.51 -7.50
CA SER A 73 0.27 -11.33 -6.94
C SER A 73 0.84 -12.26 -5.87
N ALA A 74 0.01 -12.71 -4.93
CA ALA A 74 0.44 -13.62 -3.88
C ALA A 74 1.12 -14.88 -4.44
N LYS A 75 0.59 -15.44 -5.52
CA LYS A 75 1.16 -16.61 -6.21
C LYS A 75 2.56 -16.34 -6.76
N ASN A 76 2.76 -15.20 -7.44
CA ASN A 76 4.06 -14.86 -8.02
C ASN A 76 5.09 -14.53 -6.93
N VAL A 77 4.69 -13.76 -5.92
CA VAL A 77 5.56 -13.41 -4.78
C VAL A 77 5.97 -14.65 -3.97
N ASN A 78 5.06 -15.60 -3.78
CA ASN A 78 5.38 -16.83 -3.04
C ASN A 78 6.44 -17.70 -3.73
N LYS A 79 6.55 -17.63 -5.05
CA LYS A 79 7.58 -18.33 -5.84
C LYS A 79 8.97 -17.73 -5.70
N LEU A 80 9.08 -16.46 -5.27
CA LEU A 80 10.38 -15.80 -5.12
C LEU A 80 11.10 -16.32 -3.88
N SER A 81 12.41 -16.58 -4.01
CA SER A 81 13.26 -16.90 -2.87
C SER A 81 13.50 -15.67 -2.00
N SER A 82 13.82 -15.88 -0.72
CA SER A 82 14.24 -14.81 0.17
C SER A 82 15.47 -14.05 -0.35
N GLN A 83 16.37 -14.77 -1.02
CA GLN A 83 17.55 -14.18 -1.66
C GLN A 83 17.18 -13.24 -2.80
N THR A 84 16.23 -13.61 -3.66
CA THR A 84 15.74 -12.74 -4.75
C THR A 84 15.14 -11.47 -4.18
N LEU A 85 14.32 -11.57 -3.14
CA LEU A 85 13.73 -10.41 -2.47
C LEU A 85 14.79 -9.49 -1.83
N LYS A 86 15.82 -10.04 -1.21
CA LYS A 86 16.95 -9.27 -0.68
C LYS A 86 17.71 -8.52 -1.80
N ARG A 87 17.93 -9.16 -2.95
CA ARG A 87 18.57 -8.53 -4.11
C ARG A 87 17.76 -7.35 -4.67
N CYS A 88 16.45 -7.32 -4.46
CA CYS A 88 15.63 -6.14 -4.78
C CYS A 88 15.92 -4.95 -3.86
N GLY A 89 16.60 -5.15 -2.74
CA GLY A 89 16.90 -4.12 -1.74
C GLY A 89 16.01 -4.20 -0.48
N LEU A 90 15.32 -5.32 -0.25
CA LEU A 90 14.47 -5.51 0.92
C LEU A 90 15.26 -5.94 2.14
N SER A 91 14.98 -5.31 3.29
CA SER A 91 15.52 -5.75 4.58
C SER A 91 14.98 -7.14 4.95
N LYS A 92 15.66 -7.81 5.88
CA LYS A 92 15.26 -9.13 6.38
C LYS A 92 13.81 -9.13 6.91
N GLN A 93 13.41 -8.07 7.61
CA GLN A 93 12.06 -7.93 8.16
C GLN A 93 11.01 -7.74 7.04
N LYS A 94 11.30 -6.91 6.03
CA LYS A 94 10.41 -6.71 4.89
C LYS A 94 10.26 -7.98 4.04
N VAL A 95 11.34 -8.74 3.85
CA VAL A 95 11.29 -10.05 3.19
C VAL A 95 10.34 -10.99 3.93
N ARG A 96 10.47 -11.09 5.26
CA ARG A 96 9.57 -11.92 6.09
C ARG A 96 8.12 -11.45 5.96
N GLY A 97 7.86 -10.14 6.06
CA GLY A 97 6.51 -9.57 5.95
C GLY A 97 5.86 -9.87 4.60
N ILE A 98 6.56 -9.66 3.51
CA ILE A 98 6.06 -9.92 2.15
C ILE A 98 5.82 -11.41 1.90
N LYS A 99 6.71 -12.28 2.36
CA LYS A 99 6.54 -13.74 2.25
C LYS A 99 5.36 -14.24 3.10
N ASP A 100 5.20 -13.74 4.31
CA ASP A 100 4.09 -14.06 5.19
C ASP A 100 2.76 -13.61 4.60
N LEU A 101 2.70 -12.37 4.10
CA LEU A 101 1.52 -11.85 3.40
C LEU A 101 1.11 -12.72 2.21
N ALA A 102 2.07 -13.13 1.39
CA ALA A 102 1.79 -13.99 0.24
C ALA A 102 1.25 -15.37 0.67
N LYS A 103 1.86 -16.00 1.66
CA LYS A 103 1.40 -17.30 2.20
C LYS A 103 0.00 -17.20 2.77
N LYS A 104 -0.28 -16.23 3.63
CA LYS A 104 -1.60 -16.01 4.26
C LYS A 104 -2.69 -15.69 3.22
N THR A 105 -2.34 -14.99 2.15
CA THR A 105 -3.28 -14.74 1.06
C THR A 105 -3.61 -16.01 0.28
N ILE A 106 -2.62 -16.86 0.00
CA ILE A 106 -2.82 -18.13 -0.71
C ILE A 106 -3.62 -19.12 0.15
N SER A 107 -3.30 -19.24 1.44
CA SER A 107 -3.99 -20.12 2.37
C SER A 107 -5.40 -19.63 2.75
N LYS A 108 -5.79 -18.43 2.31
CA LYS A 108 -7.06 -17.75 2.66
C LYS A 108 -7.18 -17.42 4.16
N GLU A 109 -6.10 -17.46 4.90
CA GLU A 109 -6.02 -16.90 6.26
C GLU A 109 -6.19 -15.37 6.23
N PHE A 110 -5.59 -14.70 5.25
CA PHE A 110 -5.84 -13.31 4.90
C PHE A 110 -6.68 -13.21 3.64
N LYS A 111 -7.81 -12.51 3.73
CA LYS A 111 -8.80 -12.36 2.64
C LYS A 111 -8.93 -10.89 2.23
N PRO A 112 -8.13 -10.41 1.27
CA PRO A 112 -8.11 -8.99 0.88
C PRO A 112 -9.48 -8.41 0.50
N TYR A 113 -10.35 -9.22 -0.09
CA TYR A 113 -11.69 -8.81 -0.54
C TYR A 113 -12.66 -8.44 0.61
N LEU A 114 -12.38 -8.88 1.84
CA LEU A 114 -13.21 -8.55 3.00
C LEU A 114 -13.05 -7.10 3.44
N ILE A 115 -11.91 -6.48 3.16
CA ILE A 115 -11.60 -5.11 3.63
C ILE A 115 -12.64 -4.10 3.14
N ASN A 116 -13.13 -4.26 1.91
CA ASN A 116 -14.15 -3.36 1.35
C ASN A 116 -15.52 -3.43 2.05
N LYS A 117 -15.71 -4.43 2.92
CA LYS A 117 -16.94 -4.62 3.70
C LYS A 117 -16.80 -4.19 5.16
N MET A 118 -15.60 -3.78 5.57
CA MET A 118 -15.26 -3.38 6.93
C MET A 118 -15.37 -1.87 7.08
N ASN A 119 -15.72 -1.40 8.26
CA ASN A 119 -15.48 0.00 8.63
C ASN A 119 -13.99 0.23 8.91
N ASP A 120 -13.58 1.48 9.12
CA ASP A 120 -12.16 1.85 9.24
C ASP A 120 -11.47 1.15 10.43
N GLU A 121 -12.11 1.08 11.61
CA GLU A 121 -11.52 0.45 12.79
C GLU A 121 -11.43 -1.08 12.63
N GLU A 122 -12.43 -1.70 12.04
CA GLU A 122 -12.40 -3.14 11.71
C GLU A 122 -11.27 -3.44 10.71
N ALA A 123 -11.12 -2.61 9.67
CA ALA A 123 -10.07 -2.76 8.68
C ALA A 123 -8.68 -2.57 9.29
N ILE A 124 -8.49 -1.56 10.15
CA ILE A 124 -7.24 -1.33 10.89
C ILE A 124 -6.90 -2.55 11.76
N GLY A 125 -7.84 -3.04 12.54
CA GLY A 125 -7.65 -4.23 13.38
C GLY A 125 -7.28 -5.47 12.55
N TYR A 126 -7.99 -5.71 11.46
CA TYR A 126 -7.74 -6.84 10.56
C TYR A 126 -6.36 -6.78 9.90
N LEU A 127 -5.97 -5.61 9.39
CA LEU A 127 -4.69 -5.39 8.73
C LEU A 127 -3.51 -5.42 9.71
N SER A 128 -3.69 -4.91 10.93
CA SER A 128 -2.63 -4.88 11.96
C SER A 128 -2.21 -6.26 12.47
N ASN A 129 -2.98 -7.31 12.16
CA ASN A 129 -2.57 -8.70 12.41
C ASN A 129 -1.54 -9.21 11.39
N LEU A 130 -1.31 -8.47 10.31
CA LEU A 130 -0.28 -8.81 9.32
C LEU A 130 1.10 -8.34 9.80
N ARG A 131 2.11 -9.18 9.56
CA ARG A 131 3.49 -8.82 9.87
C ARG A 131 3.92 -7.57 9.09
N GLN A 132 4.60 -6.65 9.74
CA GLN A 132 5.05 -5.35 9.20
C GLN A 132 3.91 -4.35 8.88
N ILE A 133 2.69 -4.63 9.28
CA ILE A 133 1.56 -3.70 9.15
C ILE A 133 1.11 -3.29 10.56
N GLY A 134 1.21 -2.02 10.86
CA GLY A 134 0.67 -1.42 12.08
C GLY A 134 -0.47 -0.47 11.77
N ARG A 135 -1.03 0.16 12.83
CA ARG A 135 -2.14 1.11 12.69
C ARG A 135 -1.86 2.25 11.71
N TRP A 136 -0.60 2.67 11.58
CA TRP A 136 -0.15 3.80 10.76
C TRP A 136 0.52 3.40 9.43
N SER A 137 0.41 2.16 9.06
CA SER A 137 1.03 1.67 7.80
C SER A 137 0.25 2.05 6.55
#